data_05e12e65763b207e71b1fd4ba8087062
#
_entry.id   05e12e65763b207e71b1fd4ba8087062
#
_cell.length_a   1.000
_cell.length_b   1.000
_cell.length_c   1.000
_cell.angle_alpha   90.00
_cell.angle_beta   90.00
_cell.angle_gamma   90.00
#
_symmetry.space_group_name_H-M   'P 1'
#
loop_
_entity.id
_entity.type
_entity.pdbx_description
1 polymer ?
#
loop_
_entity_poly.entity_id
_entity_poly.type
_entity_poly.pdbx_seq_one_letter_code
_entity_poly.pdbx_strand_id
1 'polypeptide(L)'
;VWILMIAMVVLAAVMAYVPVTFIRAYKTDAGNVQAVTGVQAVKISKETRKDMEGEVTEEKIRQAIRVLNEMYQEYGSSFMEEVSADVYAEKIYPIMPVLNVIEQVLVPDGKNLYNMETFDVKEEDAATIYEKYREEIQGLSQNPELVKEMQKISGSVKTPFTYESGMTLETVDYYTIYLFLVMFAFIVIASPVYAAEYQTGADDVIRCTKNGRVRIAVTKILVTFTLAVATFVASSLTFVAVLYILYGGSGFGTSIQMGYVFYLPALTIGSMLKLQIAGGVLFTLATVSFVLFLSSKCKNVQTALISAFGIAILPMILNMAGNNNVLNIMRCILPTGGFGLINGLQSELMARNFALVAGHYIWLPYILLVAAAVAVPVFVGLTIVSYCRRGR
;
A
#
# COMPACT_ATOMS: atom_id res chain seq x y z
N VAL A 1 -26.98 -5.02 -4.30
CA VAL A 1 -26.12 -4.56 -3.20
C VAL A 1 -25.48 -5.76 -2.50
N TRP A 2 -26.25 -6.72 -1.93
CA TRP A 2 -25.72 -7.85 -1.17
C TRP A 2 -24.72 -8.72 -1.96
N ILE A 3 -24.99 -9.01 -3.23
CA ILE A 3 -24.07 -9.77 -4.10
C ILE A 3 -22.72 -9.06 -4.20
N LEU A 4 -22.73 -7.73 -4.37
CA LEU A 4 -21.51 -6.95 -4.48
C LEU A 4 -20.71 -6.92 -3.17
N MET A 5 -21.41 -6.84 -2.02
CA MET A 5 -20.80 -6.89 -0.70
C MET A 5 -20.13 -8.25 -0.45
N ILE A 6 -20.80 -9.35 -0.80
CA ILE A 6 -20.22 -10.70 -0.72
C ILE A 6 -19.03 -10.82 -1.67
N ALA A 7 -19.14 -10.31 -2.88
CA ALA A 7 -18.05 -10.31 -3.86
C ALA A 7 -16.80 -9.56 -3.35
N MET A 8 -16.97 -8.45 -2.62
CA MET A 8 -15.84 -7.72 -2.00
C MET A 8 -15.13 -8.55 -0.93
N VAL A 9 -15.88 -9.31 -0.10
CA VAL A 9 -15.30 -10.20 0.91
C VAL A 9 -14.53 -11.35 0.24
N VAL A 10 -15.10 -11.96 -0.80
CA VAL A 10 -14.45 -13.01 -1.58
C VAL A 10 -13.21 -12.47 -2.28
N LEU A 11 -13.30 -11.29 -2.89
CA LEU A 11 -12.17 -10.62 -3.52
C LEU A 11 -11.02 -10.37 -2.54
N ALA A 12 -11.33 -9.95 -1.31
CA ALA A 12 -10.33 -9.75 -0.26
C ALA A 12 -9.58 -11.05 0.06
N ALA A 13 -10.30 -12.17 0.19
CA ALA A 13 -9.70 -13.47 0.43
C ALA A 13 -8.80 -13.92 -0.74
N VAL A 14 -9.26 -13.72 -1.97
CA VAL A 14 -8.48 -14.04 -3.18
C VAL A 14 -7.20 -13.19 -3.23
N MET A 15 -7.32 -11.86 -3.05
CA MET A 15 -6.16 -10.96 -3.09
C MET A 15 -5.15 -11.24 -1.97
N ALA A 16 -5.58 -11.74 -0.82
CA ALA A 16 -4.68 -12.17 0.24
C ALA A 16 -3.95 -13.49 -0.09
N TYR A 17 -4.58 -14.36 -0.90
CA TYR A 17 -4.01 -15.66 -1.28
C TYR A 17 -3.03 -15.55 -2.47
N VAL A 18 -3.30 -14.65 -3.42
CA VAL A 18 -2.52 -14.54 -4.67
C VAL A 18 -1.01 -14.40 -4.45
N PRO A 19 -0.49 -13.54 -3.54
CA PRO A 19 0.96 -13.40 -3.31
C PRO A 19 1.64 -14.73 -2.98
N VAL A 20 0.97 -15.59 -2.22
CA VAL A 20 1.51 -16.91 -1.80
C VAL A 20 1.80 -17.78 -3.01
N THR A 21 1.02 -17.68 -4.08
CA THR A 21 1.22 -18.50 -5.29
C THR A 21 2.53 -18.23 -6.01
N PHE A 22 3.12 -17.03 -5.82
CA PHE A 22 4.38 -16.61 -6.43
C PHE A 22 5.59 -16.86 -5.54
N ILE A 23 5.39 -17.17 -4.25
CA ILE A 23 6.49 -17.48 -3.34
C ILE A 23 7.16 -18.76 -3.81
N ARG A 24 8.47 -18.71 -3.98
CA ARG A 24 9.32 -19.85 -4.31
C ARG A 24 10.28 -20.12 -3.17
N ALA A 25 10.48 -21.41 -2.89
CA ALA A 25 11.50 -21.89 -1.97
C ALA A 25 12.17 -23.13 -2.57
N TYR A 26 13.31 -23.48 -2.02
CA TYR A 26 14.10 -24.59 -2.50
C TYR A 26 14.15 -25.67 -1.43
N LYS A 27 13.74 -26.89 -1.79
CA LYS A 27 13.82 -28.07 -0.93
C LYS A 27 14.92 -28.99 -1.47
N THR A 28 15.90 -29.30 -0.63
CA THR A 28 16.92 -30.31 -0.96
C THR A 28 16.43 -31.68 -0.46
N ASP A 29 16.31 -32.64 -1.36
CA ASP A 29 15.90 -34.02 -1.05
C ASP A 29 16.86 -34.99 -1.74
N ALA A 30 17.57 -35.80 -0.96
CA ALA A 30 18.56 -36.76 -1.43
C ALA A 30 19.58 -36.22 -2.47
N GLY A 31 20.02 -34.96 -2.31
CA GLY A 31 20.96 -34.31 -3.23
C GLY A 31 20.33 -33.64 -4.46
N ASN A 32 19.01 -33.72 -4.62
CA ASN A 32 18.29 -33.00 -5.66
C ASN A 32 17.56 -31.80 -5.06
N VAL A 33 17.76 -30.61 -5.65
CA VAL A 33 17.05 -29.39 -5.28
C VAL A 33 15.81 -29.22 -6.15
N GLN A 34 14.67 -29.10 -5.51
CA GLN A 34 13.39 -28.84 -6.16
C GLN A 34 12.83 -27.49 -5.75
N ALA A 35 12.44 -26.66 -6.72
CA ALA A 35 11.70 -25.46 -6.46
C ALA A 35 10.24 -25.82 -6.10
N VAL A 36 9.77 -25.33 -4.96
CA VAL A 36 8.38 -25.45 -4.49
C VAL A 36 7.73 -24.09 -4.42
N THR A 37 6.43 -24.02 -4.60
CA THR A 37 5.64 -22.78 -4.58
C THR A 37 4.49 -22.85 -3.57
N GLY A 38 3.85 -21.73 -3.32
CA GLY A 38 2.65 -21.67 -2.49
C GLY A 38 2.93 -21.83 -0.98
N VAL A 39 1.97 -22.35 -0.26
CA VAL A 39 2.03 -22.48 1.21
C VAL A 39 3.20 -23.35 1.68
N GLN A 40 3.60 -24.34 0.90
CA GLN A 40 4.76 -25.16 1.22
C GLN A 40 6.06 -24.34 1.14
N ALA A 41 6.17 -23.46 0.12
CA ALA A 41 7.31 -22.54 0.00
C ALA A 41 7.40 -21.58 1.18
N VAL A 42 6.28 -21.09 1.70
CA VAL A 42 6.24 -20.24 2.91
C VAL A 42 6.90 -20.97 4.10
N LYS A 43 6.53 -22.24 4.33
CA LYS A 43 7.08 -23.04 5.44
C LYS A 43 8.59 -23.24 5.29
N ILE A 44 9.03 -23.67 4.12
CA ILE A 44 10.47 -23.89 3.83
C ILE A 44 11.24 -22.58 3.96
N SER A 45 10.72 -21.47 3.41
CA SER A 45 11.34 -20.14 3.52
C SER A 45 11.55 -19.72 4.99
N LYS A 46 10.55 -19.99 5.86
CA LYS A 46 10.66 -19.71 7.29
C LYS A 46 11.75 -20.52 7.97
N GLU A 47 11.82 -21.81 7.66
CA GLU A 47 12.83 -22.71 8.22
C GLU A 47 14.25 -22.29 7.75
N THR A 48 14.42 -22.06 6.45
CA THR A 48 15.72 -21.77 5.84
C THR A 48 16.25 -20.38 6.25
N ARG A 49 15.38 -19.39 6.47
CA ARG A 49 15.76 -18.00 6.82
C ARG A 49 15.69 -17.69 8.30
N LYS A 50 15.50 -18.70 9.14
CA LYS A 50 15.34 -18.54 10.59
C LYS A 50 16.50 -17.81 11.25
N ASP A 51 17.73 -18.08 10.82
CA ASP A 51 18.93 -17.44 11.37
C ASP A 51 19.02 -15.94 11.04
N MET A 52 18.30 -15.49 10.01
CA MET A 52 18.21 -14.07 9.64
C MET A 52 17.10 -13.34 10.39
N GLU A 53 16.18 -14.05 11.12
CA GLU A 53 15.09 -13.40 11.86
C GLU A 53 15.59 -12.53 13.03
N GLY A 54 14.75 -11.54 13.38
CA GLY A 54 15.05 -10.55 14.42
C GLY A 54 15.78 -9.33 13.88
N GLU A 55 16.62 -8.72 14.70
CA GLU A 55 17.43 -7.57 14.30
C GLU A 55 18.47 -7.98 13.26
N VAL A 56 18.56 -7.21 12.19
CA VAL A 56 19.55 -7.37 11.12
C VAL A 56 20.87 -6.72 11.58
N THR A 57 21.55 -7.44 12.47
CA THR A 57 22.79 -6.97 13.10
C THR A 57 23.95 -6.90 12.10
N GLU A 58 25.00 -6.15 12.46
CA GLU A 58 26.24 -6.09 11.68
C GLU A 58 26.84 -7.48 11.43
N GLU A 59 26.70 -8.41 12.38
CA GLU A 59 27.22 -9.78 12.22
C GLU A 59 26.47 -10.56 11.12
N LYS A 60 25.13 -10.43 11.06
CA LYS A 60 24.34 -11.04 9.98
C LYS A 60 24.70 -10.45 8.61
N ILE A 61 24.93 -9.14 8.56
CA ILE A 61 25.35 -8.45 7.33
C ILE A 61 26.77 -8.89 6.93
N ARG A 62 27.68 -8.98 7.89
CA ARG A 62 29.04 -9.49 7.67
C ARG A 62 29.05 -10.93 7.13
N GLN A 63 28.24 -11.80 7.72
CA GLN A 63 28.06 -13.17 7.24
C GLN A 63 27.54 -13.19 5.78
N ALA A 64 26.56 -12.35 5.45
CA ALA A 64 26.03 -12.27 4.08
C ALA A 64 27.08 -11.73 3.09
N ILE A 65 27.86 -10.72 3.48
CA ILE A 65 28.97 -10.19 2.66
C ILE A 65 30.01 -11.28 2.41
N ARG A 66 30.37 -12.07 3.43
CA ARG A 66 31.32 -13.19 3.28
C ARG A 66 30.81 -14.21 2.27
N VAL A 67 29.56 -14.63 2.39
CA VAL A 67 28.94 -15.57 1.44
C VAL A 67 28.94 -14.99 0.02
N LEU A 68 28.62 -13.71 -0.16
CA LEU A 68 28.69 -13.07 -1.47
C LEU A 68 30.11 -13.05 -2.03
N ASN A 69 31.10 -12.69 -1.22
CA ASN A 69 32.52 -12.72 -1.64
C ASN A 69 32.95 -14.13 -2.08
N GLU A 70 32.58 -15.16 -1.31
CA GLU A 70 32.90 -16.56 -1.69
C GLU A 70 32.21 -16.91 -3.02
N MET A 71 30.95 -16.54 -3.22
CA MET A 71 30.21 -16.82 -4.45
C MET A 71 30.83 -16.14 -5.67
N TYR A 72 31.18 -14.88 -5.55
CA TYR A 72 31.84 -14.16 -6.66
C TYR A 72 33.28 -14.68 -6.96
N GLN A 73 34.00 -15.11 -5.94
CA GLN A 73 35.32 -15.70 -6.14
C GLN A 73 35.27 -17.09 -6.80
N GLU A 74 34.27 -17.90 -6.43
CA GLU A 74 34.17 -19.29 -6.89
C GLU A 74 33.42 -19.41 -8.22
N TYR A 75 32.34 -18.62 -8.39
CA TYR A 75 31.39 -18.74 -9.52
C TYR A 75 31.33 -17.48 -10.38
N GLY A 76 31.92 -16.35 -9.99
CA GLY A 76 31.80 -15.06 -10.66
C GLY A 76 30.43 -14.40 -10.52
N SER A 77 29.51 -15.00 -9.77
CA SER A 77 28.12 -14.52 -9.62
C SER A 77 27.47 -15.08 -8.35
N SER A 78 26.37 -14.42 -7.93
CA SER A 78 25.46 -14.89 -6.88
C SER A 78 24.09 -15.33 -7.39
N PHE A 79 23.90 -15.37 -8.72
CA PHE A 79 22.58 -15.64 -9.31
C PHE A 79 22.34 -17.10 -9.65
N MET A 80 21.08 -17.52 -9.46
CA MET A 80 20.61 -18.87 -9.76
C MET A 80 20.77 -19.26 -11.24
N GLU A 81 20.80 -18.30 -12.15
CA GLU A 81 20.98 -18.57 -13.58
C GLU A 81 22.44 -18.90 -13.96
N GLU A 82 23.36 -18.49 -13.12
CA GLU A 82 24.82 -18.63 -13.33
C GLU A 82 25.45 -19.64 -12.38
N VAL A 83 24.76 -20.00 -11.28
CA VAL A 83 25.19 -21.01 -10.33
C VAL A 83 24.20 -22.18 -10.27
N SER A 84 24.67 -23.34 -9.81
CA SER A 84 23.75 -24.50 -9.66
C SER A 84 22.68 -24.25 -8.60
N ALA A 85 21.51 -24.83 -8.79
CA ALA A 85 20.35 -24.63 -7.91
C ALA A 85 20.59 -25.07 -6.46
N ASP A 86 21.43 -26.07 -6.25
CA ASP A 86 21.85 -26.56 -4.92
C ASP A 86 22.72 -25.53 -4.19
N VAL A 87 23.71 -24.99 -4.86
CA VAL A 87 24.57 -23.92 -4.31
C VAL A 87 23.77 -22.68 -3.98
N TYR A 88 22.86 -22.25 -4.88
CA TYR A 88 21.99 -21.13 -4.63
C TYR A 88 21.08 -21.36 -3.42
N ALA A 89 20.45 -22.54 -3.34
CA ALA A 89 19.53 -22.88 -2.24
C ALA A 89 20.25 -22.96 -0.88
N GLU A 90 21.50 -23.42 -0.86
CA GLU A 90 22.29 -23.58 0.36
C GLU A 90 22.95 -22.28 0.82
N LYS A 91 23.56 -21.53 -0.10
CA LYS A 91 24.38 -20.36 0.24
C LYS A 91 23.61 -19.03 0.15
N ILE A 92 22.89 -18.78 -0.94
CA ILE A 92 22.27 -17.47 -1.22
C ILE A 92 20.87 -17.35 -0.66
N TYR A 93 20.02 -18.36 -0.82
CA TYR A 93 18.63 -18.30 -0.40
C TYR A 93 18.41 -17.98 1.10
N PRO A 94 19.25 -18.47 2.04
CA PRO A 94 19.16 -18.12 3.46
C PRO A 94 19.43 -16.63 3.75
N ILE A 95 20.39 -16.03 3.06
CA ILE A 95 20.82 -14.64 3.28
C ILE A 95 20.02 -13.61 2.46
N MET A 96 19.15 -14.06 1.57
CA MET A 96 18.35 -13.21 0.67
C MET A 96 17.67 -12.00 1.35
N PRO A 97 17.15 -12.12 2.59
CA PRO A 97 16.52 -10.99 3.25
C PRO A 97 17.41 -9.77 3.44
N VAL A 98 18.70 -9.97 3.61
CA VAL A 98 19.67 -8.87 3.84
C VAL A 98 20.35 -8.36 2.57
N LEU A 99 20.17 -9.05 1.43
CA LEU A 99 20.79 -8.64 0.17
C LEU A 99 20.35 -7.25 -0.29
N ASN A 100 19.06 -6.92 -0.15
CA ASN A 100 18.56 -5.59 -0.49
C ASN A 100 19.22 -4.48 0.34
N VAL A 101 19.52 -4.74 1.60
CA VAL A 101 20.17 -3.76 2.49
C VAL A 101 21.63 -3.57 2.06
N ILE A 102 22.34 -4.67 1.77
CA ILE A 102 23.72 -4.62 1.27
C ILE A 102 23.79 -3.88 -0.07
N GLU A 103 22.93 -4.27 -1.02
CA GLU A 103 22.91 -3.68 -2.37
C GLU A 103 22.66 -2.18 -2.32
N GLN A 104 21.62 -1.75 -1.61
CA GLN A 104 21.21 -0.34 -1.63
C GLN A 104 22.13 0.59 -0.82
N VAL A 105 22.90 0.07 0.13
CA VAL A 105 23.74 0.91 1.01
C VAL A 105 25.22 0.78 0.68
N LEU A 106 25.69 -0.40 0.26
CA LEU A 106 27.13 -0.67 0.10
C LEU A 106 27.57 -0.81 -1.36
N VAL A 107 26.63 -1.12 -2.28
CA VAL A 107 26.99 -1.23 -3.70
C VAL A 107 26.97 0.15 -4.34
N PRO A 108 27.98 0.53 -5.13
CA PRO A 108 28.05 1.84 -5.78
C PRO A 108 26.87 2.12 -6.71
N ASP A 109 26.49 3.40 -6.82
CA ASP A 109 25.43 3.86 -7.72
C ASP A 109 25.60 3.35 -9.16
N GLY A 110 24.49 2.91 -9.76
CA GLY A 110 24.45 2.38 -11.12
C GLY A 110 24.90 0.93 -11.25
N LYS A 111 25.34 0.30 -10.15
CA LYS A 111 25.61 -1.13 -10.06
C LYS A 111 24.54 -1.81 -9.20
N ASN A 112 24.37 -3.10 -9.43
CA ASN A 112 23.56 -3.97 -8.58
C ASN A 112 24.16 -5.37 -8.61
N LEU A 113 23.70 -6.24 -7.73
CA LEU A 113 24.21 -7.61 -7.66
C LEU A 113 24.04 -8.40 -8.98
N TYR A 114 23.18 -7.95 -9.91
CA TYR A 114 22.92 -8.58 -11.22
C TYR A 114 23.91 -8.18 -12.32
N ASN A 115 24.56 -7.02 -12.20
CA ASN A 115 25.43 -6.49 -13.26
C ASN A 115 26.88 -6.29 -12.82
N MET A 116 27.24 -6.79 -11.64
CA MET A 116 28.61 -6.75 -11.15
C MET A 116 29.39 -7.98 -11.64
N GLU A 117 30.56 -7.75 -12.19
CA GLU A 117 31.52 -8.82 -12.51
C GLU A 117 32.34 -9.22 -11.27
N THR A 118 32.53 -8.30 -10.34
CA THR A 118 33.26 -8.50 -9.08
C THR A 118 32.49 -7.87 -7.93
N PHE A 119 32.46 -8.52 -6.80
CA PHE A 119 31.87 -7.99 -5.57
C PHE A 119 33.00 -7.51 -4.64
N ASP A 120 33.18 -6.18 -4.58
CA ASP A 120 34.32 -5.55 -3.89
C ASP A 120 33.95 -5.03 -2.47
N VAL A 121 32.77 -5.38 -1.94
CA VAL A 121 32.35 -4.99 -0.59
C VAL A 121 33.09 -5.85 0.45
N LYS A 122 33.72 -5.21 1.42
CA LYS A 122 34.46 -5.89 2.48
C LYS A 122 33.56 -6.22 3.67
N GLU A 123 33.93 -7.29 4.41
CA GLU A 123 33.21 -7.66 5.64
C GLU A 123 33.23 -6.54 6.68
N GLU A 124 34.25 -5.69 6.70
CA GLU A 124 34.37 -4.53 7.59
C GLU A 124 33.34 -3.44 7.31
N ASP A 125 32.84 -3.34 6.06
CA ASP A 125 31.80 -2.37 5.67
C ASP A 125 30.48 -2.62 6.37
N ALA A 126 30.25 -3.83 6.89
CA ALA A 126 29.05 -4.16 7.67
C ALA A 126 28.90 -3.25 8.90
N ALA A 127 29.99 -2.84 9.53
CA ALA A 127 29.98 -1.97 10.72
C ALA A 127 29.49 -0.55 10.41
N THR A 128 29.63 -0.09 9.17
CA THR A 128 29.25 1.27 8.75
C THR A 128 27.89 1.37 8.08
N ILE A 129 27.19 0.24 7.87
CA ILE A 129 25.98 0.20 7.03
C ILE A 129 24.86 1.11 7.53
N TYR A 130 24.61 1.15 8.83
CA TYR A 130 23.57 2.00 9.41
C TYR A 130 23.99 3.46 9.56
N GLU A 131 25.28 3.76 9.57
CA GLU A 131 25.81 5.12 9.48
C GLU A 131 25.63 5.65 8.06
N LYS A 132 26.08 4.90 7.04
CA LYS A 132 25.87 5.23 5.62
C LYS A 132 24.39 5.41 5.30
N TYR A 133 23.51 4.54 5.81
CA TYR A 133 22.06 4.71 5.66
C TYR A 133 21.58 6.08 6.15
N ARG A 134 22.05 6.54 7.32
CA ARG A 134 21.65 7.85 7.87
C ARG A 134 22.23 9.01 7.07
N GLU A 135 23.46 8.88 6.58
CA GLU A 135 24.10 9.87 5.72
C GLU A 135 23.35 10.00 4.38
N GLU A 136 23.00 8.90 3.76
CA GLU A 136 22.22 8.88 2.50
C GLU A 136 20.86 9.55 2.66
N ILE A 137 20.15 9.31 3.77
CA ILE A 137 18.89 10.04 4.05
C ILE A 137 19.10 11.55 4.10
N GLN A 138 20.24 12.03 4.57
CA GLN A 138 20.56 13.47 4.58
C GLN A 138 20.92 13.99 3.18
N GLY A 139 21.51 13.16 2.35
CA GLY A 139 21.90 13.45 0.97
C GLY A 139 20.76 13.44 -0.05
N LEU A 140 19.55 12.95 0.33
CA LEU A 140 18.42 12.77 -0.60
C LEU A 140 17.90 14.06 -1.25
N SER A 141 18.24 15.23 -0.73
CA SER A 141 17.88 16.53 -1.30
C SER A 141 18.93 17.59 -0.99
N GLN A 142 19.11 18.52 -1.93
CA GLN A 142 19.93 19.73 -1.71
C GLN A 142 19.18 20.84 -0.97
N ASN A 143 17.86 20.71 -0.77
CA ASN A 143 17.05 21.68 -0.06
C ASN A 143 17.03 21.38 1.45
N PRO A 144 17.63 22.24 2.31
CA PRO A 144 17.75 21.98 3.75
C PRO A 144 16.41 21.87 4.48
N GLU A 145 15.38 22.62 4.04
CA GLU A 145 14.05 22.57 4.66
C GLU A 145 13.37 21.23 4.36
N LEU A 146 13.50 20.75 3.14
CA LEU A 146 12.97 19.45 2.73
C LEU A 146 13.69 18.31 3.47
N VAL A 147 15.02 18.37 3.59
CA VAL A 147 15.82 17.40 4.35
C VAL A 147 15.36 17.35 5.81
N LYS A 148 15.11 18.51 6.42
CA LYS A 148 14.61 18.58 7.80
C LYS A 148 13.25 17.89 7.97
N GLU A 149 12.33 18.06 7.02
CA GLU A 149 11.04 17.35 7.07
C GLU A 149 11.21 15.83 6.83
N MET A 150 12.10 15.43 5.91
CA MET A 150 12.45 14.01 5.73
C MET A 150 13.02 13.40 7.02
N GLN A 151 13.94 14.09 7.68
CA GLN A 151 14.55 13.66 8.94
C GLN A 151 13.54 13.53 10.08
N LYS A 152 12.51 14.38 10.15
CA LYS A 152 11.43 14.24 11.16
C LYS A 152 10.67 12.92 10.99
N ILE A 153 10.46 12.47 9.75
CA ILE A 153 9.75 11.23 9.46
C ILE A 153 10.66 10.03 9.69
N SER A 154 11.90 10.07 9.18
CA SER A 154 12.86 8.98 9.26
C SER A 154 13.54 8.86 10.62
N GLY A 155 13.56 9.91 11.43
CA GLY A 155 14.26 9.93 12.72
C GLY A 155 13.74 8.94 13.76
N SER A 156 12.56 8.39 13.55
CA SER A 156 11.99 7.32 14.40
C SER A 156 12.26 5.91 13.88
N VAL A 157 12.91 5.77 12.72
CA VAL A 157 13.31 4.46 12.20
C VAL A 157 14.38 3.85 13.11
N LYS A 158 14.06 2.69 13.63
CA LYS A 158 14.98 1.94 14.50
C LYS A 158 16.02 1.21 13.65
N THR A 159 17.27 1.28 14.08
CA THR A 159 18.36 0.49 13.54
C THR A 159 19.02 -0.29 14.68
N PRO A 160 19.38 -1.55 14.50
CA PRO A 160 19.23 -2.38 13.29
C PRO A 160 17.76 -2.58 12.85
N PHE A 161 17.52 -2.76 11.54
CA PHE A 161 16.20 -3.11 11.01
C PHE A 161 15.75 -4.47 11.52
N THR A 162 14.44 -4.69 11.62
CA THR A 162 13.89 -5.99 12.03
C THR A 162 13.41 -6.76 10.81
N TYR A 163 13.73 -8.04 10.77
CA TYR A 163 13.25 -8.99 9.78
C TYR A 163 12.51 -10.16 10.46
N GLU A 164 11.38 -10.54 9.91
CA GLU A 164 10.66 -11.77 10.22
C GLU A 164 10.37 -12.50 8.92
N SER A 165 10.67 -13.79 8.85
CA SER A 165 10.36 -14.59 7.66
C SER A 165 8.86 -14.83 7.53
N GLY A 166 8.33 -14.80 6.33
CA GLY A 166 6.90 -14.99 6.04
C GLY A 166 6.36 -13.94 5.09
N MET A 167 5.48 -13.07 5.59
CA MET A 167 4.84 -12.04 4.78
C MET A 167 5.88 -11.01 4.29
N THR A 168 5.80 -10.66 3.02
CA THR A 168 6.63 -9.63 2.38
C THR A 168 5.85 -8.35 2.11
N LEU A 169 6.56 -7.28 1.78
CA LEU A 169 5.94 -6.01 1.41
C LEU A 169 5.03 -6.13 0.17
N GLU A 170 5.38 -7.00 -0.78
CA GLU A 170 4.53 -7.31 -1.95
C GLU A 170 3.12 -7.77 -1.57
N THR A 171 2.96 -8.43 -0.42
CA THR A 171 1.62 -8.82 0.08
C THR A 171 0.74 -7.60 0.35
N VAL A 172 1.33 -6.47 0.76
CA VAL A 172 0.62 -5.21 1.01
C VAL A 172 0.22 -4.55 -0.31
N ASP A 173 0.99 -4.77 -1.39
CA ASP A 173 0.64 -4.28 -2.73
C ASP A 173 -0.68 -4.90 -3.22
N TYR A 174 -0.91 -6.19 -2.94
CA TYR A 174 -2.18 -6.84 -3.25
C TYR A 174 -3.36 -6.28 -2.43
N TYR A 175 -3.12 -5.80 -1.22
CA TYR A 175 -4.14 -5.07 -0.48
C TYR A 175 -4.44 -3.72 -1.14
N THR A 176 -3.46 -3.03 -1.69
CA THR A 176 -3.68 -1.79 -2.47
C THR A 176 -4.48 -2.04 -3.74
N ILE A 177 -4.20 -3.15 -4.47
CA ILE A 177 -5.02 -3.56 -5.62
C ILE A 177 -6.47 -3.83 -5.18
N TYR A 178 -6.64 -4.54 -4.06
CA TYR A 178 -7.96 -4.76 -3.47
C TYR A 178 -8.68 -3.43 -3.17
N LEU A 179 -8.03 -2.48 -2.51
CA LEU A 179 -8.59 -1.16 -2.20
C LEU A 179 -9.05 -0.41 -3.45
N PHE A 180 -8.26 -0.45 -4.51
CA PHE A 180 -8.59 0.17 -5.79
C PHE A 180 -9.85 -0.44 -6.42
N LEU A 181 -9.99 -1.76 -6.41
CA LEU A 181 -11.18 -2.44 -6.95
C LEU A 181 -12.43 -2.18 -6.10
N VAL A 182 -12.27 -2.15 -4.78
CA VAL A 182 -13.35 -1.87 -3.83
C VAL A 182 -13.89 -0.44 -3.98
N MET A 183 -13.06 0.52 -4.32
CA MET A 183 -13.50 1.88 -4.65
C MET A 183 -14.58 1.86 -5.75
N PHE A 184 -14.39 1.10 -6.82
CA PHE A 184 -15.39 0.98 -7.89
C PHE A 184 -16.67 0.32 -7.42
N ALA A 185 -16.58 -0.69 -6.56
CA ALA A 185 -17.76 -1.32 -5.97
C ALA A 185 -18.60 -0.31 -5.15
N PHE A 186 -17.96 0.55 -4.36
CA PHE A 186 -18.67 1.60 -3.63
C PHE A 186 -19.28 2.66 -4.55
N ILE A 187 -18.65 3.01 -5.66
CA ILE A 187 -19.23 3.88 -6.67
C ILE A 187 -20.52 3.28 -7.23
N VAL A 188 -20.51 1.98 -7.56
CA VAL A 188 -21.71 1.27 -8.06
C VAL A 188 -22.83 1.23 -7.01
N ILE A 189 -22.49 0.99 -5.74
CA ILE A 189 -23.46 0.93 -4.64
C ILE A 189 -24.09 2.31 -4.35
N ALA A 190 -23.29 3.37 -4.35
CA ALA A 190 -23.74 4.71 -3.93
C ALA A 190 -24.40 5.51 -5.06
N SER A 191 -24.09 5.25 -6.33
CA SER A 191 -24.64 5.99 -7.47
C SER A 191 -26.17 5.95 -7.60
N PRO A 192 -26.89 4.85 -7.32
CA PRO A 192 -28.35 4.82 -7.45
C PRO A 192 -29.12 5.44 -6.28
N VAL A 193 -28.48 5.75 -5.14
CA VAL A 193 -29.14 6.08 -3.87
C VAL A 193 -30.16 7.25 -3.99
N TYR A 194 -29.85 8.26 -4.78
CA TYR A 194 -30.77 9.35 -5.11
C TYR A 194 -31.17 9.33 -6.57
N ALA A 195 -30.22 9.07 -7.48
CA ALA A 195 -30.46 9.17 -8.91
C ALA A 195 -31.52 8.18 -9.43
N ALA A 196 -31.69 7.01 -8.80
CA ALA A 196 -32.72 6.05 -9.16
C ALA A 196 -34.13 6.57 -8.87
N GLU A 197 -34.32 7.32 -7.77
CA GLU A 197 -35.62 7.92 -7.45
C GLU A 197 -35.97 9.01 -8.46
N TYR A 198 -35.01 9.81 -8.88
CA TYR A 198 -35.21 10.83 -9.91
C TYR A 198 -35.57 10.22 -11.27
N GLN A 199 -34.93 9.11 -11.60
CA GLN A 199 -35.19 8.40 -12.84
C GLN A 199 -36.62 7.82 -12.91
N THR A 200 -37.15 7.40 -11.75
CA THR A 200 -38.50 6.79 -11.65
C THR A 200 -39.57 7.76 -11.27
N GLY A 201 -39.24 9.02 -10.93
CA GLY A 201 -40.22 10.02 -10.41
C GLY A 201 -40.68 9.75 -8.96
N ALA A 202 -40.09 8.76 -8.28
CA ALA A 202 -40.47 8.42 -6.90
C ALA A 202 -40.11 9.53 -5.91
N ASP A 203 -39.16 10.40 -6.23
CA ASP A 203 -38.76 11.53 -5.40
C ASP A 203 -39.89 12.56 -5.21
N ASP A 204 -40.77 12.76 -6.20
CA ASP A 204 -41.91 13.67 -6.10
C ASP A 204 -42.88 13.21 -5.00
N VAL A 205 -43.18 11.91 -4.94
CA VAL A 205 -44.03 11.31 -3.91
C VAL A 205 -43.39 11.38 -2.53
N ILE A 206 -42.09 11.02 -2.44
CA ILE A 206 -41.33 11.03 -1.17
C ILE A 206 -41.29 12.44 -0.58
N ARG A 207 -41.11 13.49 -1.38
CA ARG A 207 -41.00 14.88 -0.96
C ARG A 207 -42.32 15.48 -0.45
N CYS A 208 -43.46 14.92 -0.84
CA CYS A 208 -44.76 15.31 -0.31
C CYS A 208 -44.99 14.83 1.13
N THR A 209 -44.16 13.90 1.62
CA THR A 209 -44.27 13.39 3.00
C THR A 209 -43.68 14.37 4.02
N LYS A 210 -44.17 14.34 5.26
CA LYS A 210 -43.73 15.21 6.38
C LYS A 210 -42.21 15.15 6.61
N ASN A 211 -41.56 14.01 6.34
CA ASN A 211 -40.14 13.77 6.57
C ASN A 211 -39.34 13.61 5.26
N GLY A 212 -39.95 13.88 4.11
CA GLY A 212 -39.42 13.56 2.77
C GLY A 212 -38.20 14.38 2.27
N ARG A 213 -37.70 15.30 3.08
CA ARG A 213 -36.58 16.18 2.70
C ARG A 213 -35.32 15.87 3.52
N VAL A 214 -34.99 16.71 4.51
CA VAL A 214 -33.74 16.60 5.28
C VAL A 214 -33.61 15.24 5.97
N ARG A 215 -34.67 14.77 6.62
CA ARG A 215 -34.60 13.51 7.39
C ARG A 215 -34.32 12.30 6.49
N ILE A 216 -34.95 12.22 5.34
CA ILE A 216 -34.70 11.15 4.36
C ILE A 216 -33.29 11.25 3.78
N ALA A 217 -32.83 12.47 3.45
CA ALA A 217 -31.49 12.67 2.95
C ALA A 217 -30.40 12.14 3.95
N VAL A 218 -30.54 12.55 5.22
CA VAL A 218 -29.62 12.11 6.29
C VAL A 218 -29.72 10.60 6.52
N THR A 219 -30.92 10.03 6.56
CA THR A 219 -31.11 8.58 6.74
C THR A 219 -30.42 7.79 5.62
N LYS A 220 -30.57 8.19 4.36
CA LYS A 220 -29.92 7.54 3.23
C LYS A 220 -28.39 7.62 3.32
N ILE A 221 -27.85 8.78 3.69
CA ILE A 221 -26.40 8.94 3.90
C ILE A 221 -25.92 7.98 4.99
N LEU A 222 -26.59 7.98 6.16
CA LEU A 222 -26.19 7.14 7.29
C LEU A 222 -26.26 5.65 6.95
N VAL A 223 -27.34 5.20 6.32
CA VAL A 223 -27.48 3.79 5.89
C VAL A 223 -26.39 3.40 4.89
N THR A 224 -26.11 4.26 3.91
CA THR A 224 -25.08 3.99 2.91
C THR A 224 -23.69 3.95 3.55
N PHE A 225 -23.38 4.87 4.46
CA PHE A 225 -22.12 4.89 5.22
C PHE A 225 -21.96 3.63 6.08
N THR A 226 -23.00 3.26 6.82
CA THR A 226 -22.97 2.06 7.68
C THR A 226 -22.72 0.80 6.85
N LEU A 227 -23.42 0.64 5.73
CA LEU A 227 -23.21 -0.50 4.83
C LEU A 227 -21.82 -0.49 4.21
N ALA A 228 -21.35 0.66 3.73
CA ALA A 228 -20.03 0.77 3.12
C ALA A 228 -18.91 0.47 4.13
N VAL A 229 -18.93 1.08 5.30
CA VAL A 229 -17.93 0.86 6.35
C VAL A 229 -17.97 -0.58 6.87
N ALA A 230 -19.16 -1.11 7.15
CA ALA A 230 -19.31 -2.49 7.63
C ALA A 230 -18.74 -3.50 6.60
N THR A 231 -19.04 -3.30 5.31
CA THR A 231 -18.50 -4.17 4.24
C THR A 231 -17.00 -4.01 4.10
N PHE A 232 -16.49 -2.78 4.12
CA PHE A 232 -15.06 -2.50 4.05
C PHE A 232 -14.30 -3.16 5.19
N VAL A 233 -14.77 -2.99 6.43
CA VAL A 233 -14.13 -3.57 7.63
C VAL A 233 -14.21 -5.10 7.57
N ALA A 234 -15.37 -5.68 7.26
CA ALA A 234 -15.52 -7.13 7.15
C ALA A 234 -14.57 -7.73 6.11
N SER A 235 -14.47 -7.11 4.93
CA SER A 235 -13.57 -7.60 3.87
C SER A 235 -12.09 -7.38 4.21
N SER A 236 -11.72 -6.27 4.85
CA SER A 236 -10.36 -6.04 5.32
C SER A 236 -9.94 -7.02 6.42
N LEU A 237 -10.84 -7.33 7.36
CA LEU A 237 -10.62 -8.35 8.38
C LEU A 237 -10.48 -9.75 7.74
N THR A 238 -11.25 -10.05 6.68
CA THR A 238 -11.09 -11.29 5.91
C THR A 238 -9.70 -11.37 5.27
N PHE A 239 -9.24 -10.27 4.65
CA PHE A 239 -7.88 -10.20 4.09
C PHE A 239 -6.82 -10.52 5.15
N VAL A 240 -6.87 -9.84 6.30
CA VAL A 240 -5.92 -10.05 7.41
C VAL A 240 -6.02 -11.47 7.97
N ALA A 241 -7.23 -12.02 8.12
CA ALA A 241 -7.43 -13.39 8.62
C ALA A 241 -6.82 -14.44 7.69
N VAL A 242 -6.97 -14.27 6.37
CA VAL A 242 -6.35 -15.16 5.38
C VAL A 242 -4.83 -15.06 5.46
N LEU A 243 -4.26 -13.85 5.56
CA LEU A 243 -2.81 -13.68 5.75
C LEU A 243 -2.33 -14.38 7.03
N TYR A 244 -3.07 -14.21 8.13
CA TYR A 244 -2.71 -14.86 9.38
C TYR A 244 -2.71 -16.39 9.28
N ILE A 245 -3.69 -16.96 8.57
CA ILE A 245 -3.76 -18.41 8.30
C ILE A 245 -2.57 -18.87 7.43
N LEU A 246 -2.23 -18.12 6.41
CA LEU A 246 -1.19 -18.49 5.43
C LEU A 246 0.23 -18.33 6.00
N TYR A 247 0.48 -17.26 6.74
CA TYR A 247 1.81 -16.91 7.25
C TYR A 247 1.98 -17.19 8.76
N GLY A 248 0.91 -17.57 9.48
CA GLY A 248 0.98 -17.86 10.91
C GLY A 248 1.36 -16.67 11.79
N GLY A 249 1.00 -15.46 11.35
CA GLY A 249 1.33 -14.23 12.09
C GLY A 249 2.79 -13.77 11.95
N SER A 250 3.59 -14.40 11.10
CA SER A 250 5.00 -14.07 10.87
C SER A 250 5.14 -13.09 9.69
N GLY A 251 6.15 -12.21 9.77
CA GLY A 251 6.43 -11.19 8.75
C GLY A 251 5.76 -9.83 9.03
N PHE A 252 4.79 -9.75 9.95
CA PHE A 252 4.14 -8.47 10.28
C PHE A 252 5.08 -7.48 10.98
N GLY A 253 6.10 -7.97 11.71
CA GLY A 253 7.10 -7.17 12.39
C GLY A 253 8.25 -6.72 11.52
N THR A 254 8.35 -7.20 10.28
CA THR A 254 9.43 -6.81 9.37
C THR A 254 9.37 -5.31 9.06
N SER A 255 10.49 -4.62 9.25
CA SER A 255 10.65 -3.21 8.88
C SER A 255 10.47 -3.02 7.38
N ILE A 256 9.72 -2.02 6.93
CA ILE A 256 9.54 -1.76 5.50
C ILE A 256 10.87 -1.43 4.78
N GLN A 257 11.87 -0.97 5.53
CA GLN A 257 13.23 -0.73 5.06
C GLN A 257 13.92 -1.99 4.54
N MET A 258 13.44 -3.19 4.93
CA MET A 258 13.94 -4.45 4.35
C MET A 258 13.52 -4.63 2.87
N GLY A 259 12.46 -3.98 2.43
CA GLY A 259 12.05 -3.95 1.01
C GLY A 259 12.78 -2.86 0.22
N TYR A 260 12.82 -1.64 0.75
CA TYR A 260 13.61 -0.54 0.21
C TYR A 260 14.13 0.31 1.37
N VAL A 261 15.45 0.36 1.49
CA VAL A 261 16.16 0.91 2.65
C VAL A 261 15.81 2.37 2.93
N PHE A 262 15.60 3.17 1.89
CA PHE A 262 15.37 4.61 2.00
C PHE A 262 13.88 5.01 2.11
N TYR A 263 12.99 4.11 2.51
CA TYR A 263 11.64 4.50 2.94
C TYR A 263 11.70 5.30 4.23
N LEU A 264 11.03 6.47 4.23
CA LEU A 264 11.14 7.42 5.34
C LEU A 264 10.41 6.98 6.63
N PRO A 265 9.17 6.43 6.58
CA PRO A 265 8.43 6.21 7.82
C PRO A 265 8.93 4.98 8.58
N ALA A 266 8.94 5.09 9.91
CA ALA A 266 9.24 4.00 10.82
C ALA A 266 8.04 3.04 10.94
N LEU A 267 7.81 2.27 9.88
CA LEU A 267 6.71 1.33 9.81
C LEU A 267 7.24 -0.11 9.69
N THR A 268 6.46 -1.04 10.22
CA THR A 268 6.55 -2.46 9.87
C THR A 268 5.49 -2.80 8.83
N ILE A 269 5.61 -3.93 8.15
CA ILE A 269 4.60 -4.41 7.20
C ILE A 269 3.21 -4.45 7.87
N GLY A 270 3.13 -4.95 9.11
CA GLY A 270 1.88 -5.00 9.86
C GLY A 270 1.33 -3.63 10.25
N SER A 271 2.17 -2.67 10.63
CA SER A 271 1.73 -1.31 10.95
C SER A 271 1.29 -0.54 9.70
N MET A 272 1.94 -0.79 8.56
CA MET A 272 1.54 -0.23 7.27
C MET A 272 0.16 -0.74 6.84
N LEU A 273 -0.10 -2.05 6.98
CA LEU A 273 -1.41 -2.63 6.71
C LEU A 273 -2.50 -2.06 7.63
N LYS A 274 -2.22 -1.91 8.94
CA LYS A 274 -3.14 -1.25 9.89
C LYS A 274 -3.46 0.19 9.48
N LEU A 275 -2.45 0.95 9.05
CA LEU A 275 -2.62 2.32 8.61
C LEU A 275 -3.44 2.40 7.31
N GLN A 276 -3.24 1.47 6.38
CA GLN A 276 -4.06 1.36 5.18
C GLN A 276 -5.52 1.01 5.48
N ILE A 277 -5.78 0.11 6.43
CA ILE A 277 -7.15 -0.23 6.86
C ILE A 277 -7.82 0.98 7.50
N ALA A 278 -7.14 1.65 8.42
CA ALA A 278 -7.67 2.84 9.09
C ALA A 278 -7.92 4.00 8.10
N GLY A 279 -6.93 4.29 7.25
CA GLY A 279 -7.07 5.27 6.16
C GLY A 279 -8.17 4.88 5.17
N GLY A 280 -8.27 3.59 4.84
CA GLY A 280 -9.26 3.04 3.93
C GLY A 280 -10.72 3.25 4.41
N VAL A 281 -10.98 3.22 5.72
CA VAL A 281 -12.29 3.62 6.28
C VAL A 281 -12.59 5.08 5.93
N LEU A 282 -11.62 5.96 6.13
CA LEU A 282 -11.76 7.38 5.84
C LEU A 282 -11.97 7.64 4.34
N PHE A 283 -11.19 6.99 3.49
CA PHE A 283 -11.32 7.09 2.03
C PHE A 283 -12.64 6.49 1.52
N THR A 284 -13.13 5.43 2.14
CA THR A 284 -14.48 4.89 1.86
C THR A 284 -15.54 5.93 2.13
N LEU A 285 -15.50 6.59 3.30
CA LEU A 285 -16.45 7.65 3.64
C LEU A 285 -16.32 8.84 2.69
N ALA A 286 -15.12 9.28 2.34
CA ALA A 286 -14.89 10.39 1.41
C ALA A 286 -15.42 10.07 0.01
N THR A 287 -15.10 8.88 -0.52
CA THR A 287 -15.58 8.43 -1.84
C THR A 287 -17.10 8.30 -1.86
N VAL A 288 -17.68 7.62 -0.88
CA VAL A 288 -19.15 7.43 -0.81
C VAL A 288 -19.87 8.77 -0.65
N SER A 289 -19.38 9.69 0.20
CA SER A 289 -19.99 11.03 0.36
C SER A 289 -19.98 11.81 -0.95
N PHE A 290 -18.87 11.75 -1.70
CA PHE A 290 -18.77 12.38 -3.02
C PHE A 290 -19.71 11.75 -4.04
N VAL A 291 -19.81 10.43 -4.10
CA VAL A 291 -20.73 9.73 -5.02
C VAL A 291 -22.18 10.01 -4.68
N LEU A 292 -22.53 10.08 -3.39
CA LEU A 292 -23.87 10.48 -2.94
C LEU A 292 -24.21 11.92 -3.38
N PHE A 293 -23.23 12.83 -3.32
CA PHE A 293 -23.39 14.19 -3.85
C PHE A 293 -23.67 14.15 -5.36
N LEU A 294 -22.90 13.42 -6.15
CA LEU A 294 -23.17 13.26 -7.59
C LEU A 294 -24.54 12.64 -7.84
N SER A 295 -24.89 11.58 -7.13
CA SER A 295 -26.20 10.93 -7.20
C SER A 295 -27.34 11.91 -6.92
N SER A 296 -27.15 12.86 -5.98
CA SER A 296 -28.16 13.89 -5.67
C SER A 296 -28.30 14.97 -6.74
N LYS A 297 -27.29 15.13 -7.60
CA LYS A 297 -27.30 16.12 -8.71
C LYS A 297 -27.75 15.55 -10.03
N CYS A 298 -27.40 14.32 -10.33
CA CYS A 298 -27.69 13.66 -11.60
C CYS A 298 -29.17 13.29 -11.74
N LYS A 299 -29.68 13.30 -12.99
CA LYS A 299 -31.08 12.95 -13.27
C LYS A 299 -31.31 11.44 -13.37
N ASN A 300 -30.28 10.68 -13.63
CA ASN A 300 -30.32 9.23 -13.78
C ASN A 300 -29.07 8.56 -13.22
N VAL A 301 -29.17 7.26 -12.98
CA VAL A 301 -28.09 6.45 -12.39
C VAL A 301 -26.86 6.39 -13.30
N GLN A 302 -27.04 6.29 -14.61
CA GLN A 302 -25.94 6.18 -15.57
C GLN A 302 -25.04 7.41 -15.56
N THR A 303 -25.63 8.61 -15.56
CA THR A 303 -24.86 9.86 -15.48
C THR A 303 -24.09 9.96 -14.16
N ALA A 304 -24.71 9.59 -13.03
CA ALA A 304 -24.04 9.58 -11.73
C ALA A 304 -22.85 8.61 -11.72
N LEU A 305 -23.05 7.42 -12.27
CA LEU A 305 -22.03 6.36 -12.35
C LEU A 305 -20.85 6.81 -13.22
N ILE A 306 -21.10 7.24 -14.46
CA ILE A 306 -20.05 7.66 -15.40
C ILE A 306 -19.24 8.83 -14.83
N SER A 307 -19.90 9.82 -14.25
CA SER A 307 -19.22 10.97 -13.64
C SER A 307 -18.37 10.55 -12.45
N ALA A 308 -18.84 9.62 -11.60
CA ALA A 308 -18.11 9.12 -10.46
C ALA A 308 -16.88 8.30 -10.90
N PHE A 309 -17.01 7.42 -11.89
CA PHE A 309 -15.90 6.67 -12.46
C PHE A 309 -14.83 7.59 -13.08
N GLY A 310 -15.27 8.59 -13.87
CA GLY A 310 -14.35 9.54 -14.49
C GLY A 310 -13.48 10.29 -13.47
N ILE A 311 -14.11 10.75 -12.39
CA ILE A 311 -13.38 11.45 -11.31
C ILE A 311 -12.55 10.48 -10.47
N ALA A 312 -13.00 9.24 -10.30
CA ALA A 312 -12.25 8.23 -9.55
C ALA A 312 -10.90 7.89 -10.18
N ILE A 313 -10.80 7.92 -11.50
CA ILE A 313 -9.56 7.64 -12.23
C ILE A 313 -8.67 8.90 -12.34
N LEU A 314 -9.23 10.08 -12.15
CA LEU A 314 -8.51 11.35 -12.34
C LEU A 314 -7.21 11.48 -11.51
N PRO A 315 -7.12 11.07 -10.23
CA PRO A 315 -5.87 11.11 -9.48
C PRO A 315 -4.75 10.32 -10.15
N MET A 316 -5.06 9.17 -10.73
CA MET A 316 -4.10 8.34 -11.46
C MET A 316 -3.63 9.03 -12.75
N ILE A 317 -4.54 9.64 -13.50
CA ILE A 317 -4.21 10.42 -14.71
C ILE A 317 -3.30 11.59 -14.37
N LEU A 318 -3.61 12.34 -13.29
CA LEU A 318 -2.78 13.45 -12.82
C LEU A 318 -1.38 12.99 -12.40
N ASN A 319 -1.27 11.82 -11.77
CA ASN A 319 0.02 11.24 -11.41
C ASN A 319 0.87 10.88 -12.65
N MET A 320 0.22 10.36 -13.70
CA MET A 320 0.90 10.03 -14.97
C MET A 320 1.28 11.29 -15.77
N ALA A 321 0.56 12.40 -15.59
CA ALA A 321 0.85 13.67 -16.26
C ALA A 321 2.12 14.36 -15.74
N GLY A 322 2.61 13.98 -14.56
CA GLY A 322 3.87 14.46 -14.02
C GLY A 322 3.89 14.56 -12.50
N ASN A 323 5.06 14.92 -11.97
CA ASN A 323 5.31 15.06 -10.53
C ASN A 323 5.74 16.51 -10.23
N ASN A 324 4.77 17.42 -10.17
CA ASN A 324 4.99 18.79 -9.73
C ASN A 324 4.05 19.15 -8.58
N ASN A 325 4.36 20.26 -7.89
CA ASN A 325 3.64 20.68 -6.70
C ASN A 325 2.11 20.78 -6.90
N VAL A 326 1.67 21.36 -8.02
CA VAL A 326 0.23 21.55 -8.30
C VAL A 326 -0.47 20.22 -8.53
N LEU A 327 0.09 19.35 -9.38
CA LEU A 327 -0.46 18.03 -9.68
C LEU A 327 -0.50 17.15 -8.42
N ASN A 328 0.54 17.23 -7.59
CA ASN A 328 0.60 16.50 -6.32
C ASN A 328 -0.52 16.91 -5.36
N ILE A 329 -0.75 18.19 -5.19
CA ILE A 329 -1.86 18.69 -4.38
C ILE A 329 -3.21 18.28 -4.99
N MET A 330 -3.40 18.51 -6.30
CA MET A 330 -4.66 18.19 -6.98
C MET A 330 -5.05 16.72 -6.84
N ARG A 331 -4.12 15.78 -7.04
CA ARG A 331 -4.41 14.35 -6.91
C ARG A 331 -4.74 13.94 -5.48
N CYS A 332 -4.14 14.59 -4.47
CA CYS A 332 -4.40 14.30 -3.06
C CYS A 332 -5.75 14.85 -2.57
N ILE A 333 -6.22 15.98 -3.09
CA ILE A 333 -7.49 16.58 -2.65
C ILE A 333 -8.72 15.93 -3.26
N LEU A 334 -8.57 15.11 -4.29
CA LEU A 334 -9.68 14.37 -4.87
C LEU A 334 -10.20 13.31 -3.89
N PRO A 335 -11.53 13.15 -3.74
CA PRO A 335 -12.11 12.26 -2.72
C PRO A 335 -11.74 10.79 -2.89
N THR A 336 -11.26 10.40 -4.06
CA THR A 336 -10.83 9.05 -4.41
C THR A 336 -9.32 8.85 -4.38
N GLY A 337 -8.55 9.92 -4.09
CA GLY A 337 -7.09 9.93 -4.16
C GLY A 337 -6.43 8.83 -3.30
N GLY A 338 -7.01 8.52 -2.14
CA GLY A 338 -6.46 7.53 -1.21
C GLY A 338 -6.51 6.07 -1.68
N PHE A 339 -7.34 5.76 -2.67
CA PHE A 339 -7.50 4.41 -3.22
C PHE A 339 -6.71 4.15 -4.50
N GLY A 340 -5.89 5.10 -4.95
CA GLY A 340 -5.12 4.94 -6.18
C GLY A 340 -4.08 3.83 -6.09
N LEU A 341 -3.83 3.10 -7.19
CA LEU A 341 -2.80 2.06 -7.27
C LEU A 341 -1.38 2.63 -7.15
N ILE A 342 -1.11 3.72 -7.87
CA ILE A 342 0.23 4.32 -7.99
C ILE A 342 0.35 5.67 -7.26
N ASN A 343 -0.72 6.13 -6.65
CA ASN A 343 -0.83 7.42 -5.96
C ASN A 343 -1.74 7.36 -4.73
N GLY A 344 -2.06 6.16 -4.25
CA GLY A 344 -2.81 5.93 -3.03
C GLY A 344 -1.96 6.05 -1.77
N LEU A 345 -2.56 5.79 -0.62
CA LEU A 345 -1.88 5.96 0.67
C LEU A 345 -0.58 5.17 0.77
N GLN A 346 -0.56 3.90 0.34
CA GLN A 346 0.66 3.10 0.38
C GLN A 346 1.76 3.70 -0.50
N SER A 347 1.45 4.00 -1.75
CA SER A 347 2.43 4.56 -2.69
C SER A 347 3.02 5.87 -2.18
N GLU A 348 2.20 6.73 -1.57
CA GLU A 348 2.67 8.00 -1.00
C GLU A 348 3.44 7.81 0.32
N LEU A 349 3.14 6.78 1.12
CA LEU A 349 3.94 6.43 2.30
C LEU A 349 5.34 5.94 1.92
N MET A 350 5.44 5.22 0.79
CA MET A 350 6.70 4.69 0.27
C MET A 350 7.46 5.74 -0.57
N ALA A 351 6.74 6.69 -1.17
CA ALA A 351 7.34 7.77 -1.93
C ALA A 351 7.87 8.90 -1.02
N ARG A 352 8.90 9.57 -1.50
CA ARG A 352 9.49 10.76 -0.84
C ARG A 352 8.88 12.04 -1.42
N ASN A 353 7.56 12.05 -1.61
CA ASN A 353 6.83 13.14 -2.23
C ASN A 353 6.35 14.14 -1.17
N PHE A 354 6.70 15.38 -1.37
CA PHE A 354 6.27 16.52 -0.55
C PHE A 354 5.61 17.57 -1.44
N ALA A 355 4.67 18.30 -0.88
CA ALA A 355 4.11 19.47 -1.51
C ALA A 355 4.47 20.74 -0.72
N LEU A 356 4.79 21.80 -1.44
CA LEU A 356 5.02 23.12 -0.86
C LEU A 356 3.67 23.85 -0.70
N VAL A 357 3.23 24.02 0.54
CA VAL A 357 1.97 24.69 0.90
C VAL A 357 2.28 25.83 1.85
N ALA A 358 1.93 27.05 1.48
CA ALA A 358 2.17 28.26 2.27
C ALA A 358 3.64 28.42 2.77
N GLY A 359 4.61 27.98 1.95
CA GLY A 359 6.04 28.08 2.28
C GLY A 359 6.59 26.89 3.10
N HIS A 360 5.79 25.88 3.40
CA HIS A 360 6.21 24.69 4.16
C HIS A 360 6.10 23.42 3.32
N TYR A 361 7.08 22.54 3.45
CA TYR A 361 7.02 21.20 2.84
C TYR A 361 6.17 20.27 3.69
N ILE A 362 5.07 19.79 3.11
CA ILE A 362 4.14 18.85 3.74
C ILE A 362 4.20 17.51 3.01
N TRP A 363 4.41 16.44 3.75
CA TRP A 363 4.44 15.08 3.20
C TRP A 363 3.06 14.69 2.64
N LEU A 364 3.00 14.15 1.42
CA LEU A 364 1.72 13.93 0.72
C LEU A 364 0.73 13.02 1.46
N PRO A 365 1.12 11.97 2.20
CA PRO A 365 0.19 11.19 3.01
C PRO A 365 -0.63 12.03 3.99
N TYR A 366 -0.06 13.09 4.58
CA TYR A 366 -0.81 13.98 5.47
C TYR A 366 -1.85 14.79 4.72
N ILE A 367 -1.50 15.33 3.55
CA ILE A 367 -2.43 16.07 2.71
C ILE A 367 -3.59 15.17 2.29
N LEU A 368 -3.30 13.94 1.89
CA LEU A 368 -4.27 12.95 1.45
C LEU A 368 -5.27 12.59 2.55
N LEU A 369 -4.80 12.33 3.77
CA LEU A 369 -5.66 12.04 4.92
C LEU A 369 -6.51 13.24 5.34
N VAL A 370 -5.92 14.43 5.40
CA VAL A 370 -6.64 15.67 5.76
C VAL A 370 -7.70 16.00 4.70
N ALA A 371 -7.34 15.90 3.42
CA ALA A 371 -8.28 16.14 2.32
C ALA A 371 -9.49 15.20 2.37
N ALA A 372 -9.26 13.90 2.62
CA ALA A 372 -10.34 12.94 2.80
C ALA A 372 -11.22 13.25 4.02
N ALA A 373 -10.62 13.64 5.15
CA ALA A 373 -11.36 14.04 6.35
C ALA A 373 -12.24 15.27 6.13
N VAL A 374 -11.76 16.25 5.36
CA VAL A 374 -12.53 17.46 4.98
C VAL A 374 -13.60 17.14 3.93
N ALA A 375 -13.31 16.24 2.98
CA ALA A 375 -14.25 15.87 1.93
C ALA A 375 -15.55 15.28 2.49
N VAL A 376 -15.50 14.48 3.55
CA VAL A 376 -16.70 13.85 4.14
C VAL A 376 -17.76 14.90 4.54
N PRO A 377 -17.53 15.83 5.48
CA PRO A 377 -18.54 16.80 5.89
C PRO A 377 -18.95 17.74 4.75
N VAL A 378 -18.02 18.10 3.87
CA VAL A 378 -18.31 18.98 2.72
C VAL A 378 -19.31 18.32 1.78
N PHE A 379 -19.06 17.09 1.33
CA PHE A 379 -19.96 16.41 0.40
C PHE A 379 -21.25 15.95 1.05
N VAL A 380 -21.26 15.60 2.33
CA VAL A 380 -22.47 15.35 3.10
C VAL A 380 -23.36 16.60 3.12
N GLY A 381 -22.80 17.76 3.47
CA GLY A 381 -23.53 19.03 3.45
C GLY A 381 -24.07 19.40 2.07
N LEU A 382 -23.24 19.28 1.04
CA LEU A 382 -23.64 19.52 -0.36
C LEU A 382 -24.73 18.56 -0.83
N THR A 383 -24.70 17.28 -0.42
CA THR A 383 -25.73 16.28 -0.73
C THR A 383 -27.07 16.71 -0.14
N ILE A 384 -27.09 17.06 1.15
CA ILE A 384 -28.33 17.49 1.84
C ILE A 384 -28.90 18.75 1.17
N VAL A 385 -28.07 19.77 0.94
CA VAL A 385 -28.49 21.02 0.27
C VAL A 385 -29.03 20.74 -1.14
N SER A 386 -28.29 19.91 -1.92
CA SER A 386 -28.70 19.55 -3.28
C SER A 386 -30.04 18.84 -3.31
N TYR A 387 -30.20 17.82 -2.46
CA TYR A 387 -31.45 17.06 -2.36
C TYR A 387 -32.62 17.94 -1.91
N CYS A 388 -32.44 18.83 -0.93
CA CYS A 388 -33.52 19.68 -0.40
C CYS A 388 -33.90 20.83 -1.33
N ARG A 389 -33.00 21.35 -2.15
CA ARG A 389 -33.28 22.47 -3.08
C ARG A 389 -33.82 22.04 -4.43
N ARG A 390 -33.72 20.77 -4.80
CA ARG A 390 -34.26 20.26 -6.05
C ARG A 390 -35.80 20.34 -6.04
N GLY A 391 -36.39 20.99 -7.04
CA GLY A 391 -37.86 21.19 -7.12
C GLY A 391 -38.35 22.53 -6.57
N ARG A 392 -37.45 23.51 -6.35
CA ARG A 392 -37.83 24.92 -6.19
C ARG A 392 -37.66 25.66 -7.53
#